data_50cbb5b954cff2d2071efd7cd7dc0505
#
_entry.id   50cbb5b954cff2d2071efd7cd7dc0505
#
_cell.length_a   1.000
_cell.length_b   1.000
_cell.length_c   1.000
_cell.angle_alpha   90.00
_cell.angle_beta   90.00
_cell.angle_gamma   90.00
#
_symmetry.space_group_name_H-M   'P 1'
#
loop_
_entity.id
_entity.type
_entity.pdbx_description
1 polymer ?
#
loop_
_entity_poly.entity_id
_entity_poly.type
_entity_poly.pdbx_seq_one_letter_code
_entity_poly.pdbx_strand_id
1 'polypeptide(L)'
;MKRLSLVFGVLLTAAVVTACGRFGNQAGSSSESQRLVVISQVYNEIIWALGAQSSVVGVDWSSTYPPEIKDVQTVGYHRALSAEGILSLKPTAIVHDGNVGPPQVMQQLDALKIPTKTFTAKNDSIEGTKALIREMGAYFHKEARAEELCRKLDSDMAASLAAVKAFTDHPRVVIIHYGRASNIYLTVTGKGGSGDGGGAGQIVEWAGGEMALSGKGGMQRLTSPELVAKANPDVILITDYGYDKLGSLDQAKTLPGVAETDAARNGRIYRITEHDLMYFNPDSGANILTVAKLIHQPAP
;
A
#
# COMPACT_ATOMS: atom_id res chain seq x y z
N MET A 1 -54.50 43.30 -76.98
CA MET A 1 -53.58 43.53 -78.11
C MET A 1 -52.14 43.19 -77.63
N LYS A 2 -51.48 42.40 -78.46
CA LYS A 2 -50.03 42.09 -78.46
C LYS A 2 -49.56 41.25 -77.25
N ARG A 3 -49.41 39.96 -77.35
CA ARG A 3 -48.35 39.10 -77.96
C ARG A 3 -46.96 39.51 -77.50
N LEU A 4 -46.21 38.60 -76.75
CA LEU A 4 -45.04 37.90 -77.34
C LEU A 4 -44.34 37.13 -76.22
N SER A 5 -44.32 35.87 -76.30
CA SER A 5 -43.32 34.92 -76.78
C SER A 5 -42.23 34.63 -75.76
N LEU A 6 -42.36 33.39 -75.41
CA LEU A 6 -41.29 32.44 -74.92
C LEU A 6 -39.90 32.65 -75.49
N VAL A 7 -38.87 32.49 -74.66
CA VAL A 7 -37.67 31.80 -75.06
C VAL A 7 -37.19 30.97 -73.86
N PHE A 8 -37.14 29.68 -74.03
CA PHE A 8 -36.57 28.66 -73.19
C PHE A 8 -35.03 28.73 -73.34
N GLY A 9 -34.34 28.97 -72.26
CA GLY A 9 -32.89 28.81 -72.19
C GLY A 9 -32.55 27.71 -71.16
N VAL A 10 -32.32 26.51 -71.67
CA VAL A 10 -31.75 25.39 -70.88
C VAL A 10 -30.30 25.64 -70.69
N LEU A 11 -29.91 26.00 -69.44
CA LEU A 11 -28.53 26.01 -69.06
C LEU A 11 -28.26 24.74 -68.23
N LEU A 12 -27.54 23.81 -68.87
CA LEU A 12 -27.02 22.59 -68.28
C LEU A 12 -25.81 22.95 -67.45
N THR A 13 -25.97 23.10 -66.13
CA THR A 13 -24.83 23.24 -65.23
C THR A 13 -24.42 21.87 -64.77
N ALA A 14 -23.28 21.41 -65.25
CA ALA A 14 -22.56 20.21 -64.79
C ALA A 14 -22.09 20.47 -63.36
N ALA A 15 -22.68 19.82 -62.39
CA ALA A 15 -22.18 19.78 -61.03
C ALA A 15 -21.02 18.77 -60.96
N VAL A 16 -19.81 19.27 -60.94
CA VAL A 16 -18.62 18.49 -60.62
C VAL A 16 -18.66 18.23 -59.10
N VAL A 17 -19.08 17.04 -58.72
CA VAL A 17 -18.96 16.56 -57.35
C VAL A 17 -17.50 16.16 -57.11
N THR A 18 -16.74 17.09 -56.57
CA THR A 18 -15.41 16.81 -56.04
C THR A 18 -15.60 16.07 -54.72
N ALA A 19 -15.65 14.76 -54.74
CA ALA A 19 -15.56 13.91 -53.56
C ALA A 19 -14.12 14.00 -53.03
N CYS A 20 -13.82 15.02 -52.24
CA CYS A 20 -12.68 14.98 -51.34
C CYS A 20 -12.93 13.91 -50.27
N GLY A 21 -12.45 12.71 -50.57
CA GLY A 21 -12.31 11.65 -49.57
C GLY A 21 -11.45 12.14 -48.44
N ARG A 22 -12.07 12.65 -47.42
CA ARG A 22 -11.45 12.89 -46.11
C ARG A 22 -11.24 11.50 -45.50
N PHE A 23 -10.16 10.81 -45.90
CA PHE A 23 -9.58 9.76 -45.09
C PHE A 23 -9.09 10.44 -43.81
N GLY A 24 -10.01 10.68 -42.90
CA GLY A 24 -9.70 10.94 -41.52
C GLY A 24 -9.01 9.66 -41.03
N ASN A 25 -7.70 9.75 -40.87
CA ASN A 25 -6.95 8.81 -40.08
C ASN A 25 -7.48 8.88 -38.64
N GLN A 26 -8.60 8.20 -38.38
CA GLN A 26 -8.90 7.74 -37.04
C GLN A 26 -7.89 6.60 -36.80
N ALA A 27 -6.66 7.00 -36.45
CA ALA A 27 -5.87 6.16 -35.58
C ALA A 27 -6.71 6.05 -34.31
N GLY A 28 -7.63 5.09 -34.30
CA GLY A 28 -8.17 4.53 -33.10
C GLY A 28 -6.95 4.01 -32.35
N SER A 29 -6.39 4.82 -31.46
CA SER A 29 -5.66 4.29 -30.35
C SER A 29 -6.71 3.47 -29.59
N SER A 30 -6.79 2.19 -29.89
CA SER A 30 -7.19 1.21 -28.89
C SER A 30 -6.22 1.48 -27.75
N SER A 31 -6.64 2.29 -26.76
CA SER A 31 -5.92 2.37 -25.51
C SER A 31 -5.96 0.94 -24.99
N GLU A 32 -4.90 0.21 -25.29
CA GLU A 32 -4.70 -1.11 -24.70
C GLU A 32 -4.92 -0.89 -23.21
N SER A 33 -5.93 -1.53 -22.66
CA SER A 33 -6.30 -1.31 -21.26
C SER A 33 -5.07 -1.56 -20.41
N GLN A 34 -4.67 -0.59 -19.61
CA GLN A 34 -3.48 -0.66 -18.79
C GLN A 34 -3.54 -1.92 -17.92
N ARG A 35 -2.48 -2.72 -17.98
CA ARG A 35 -2.35 -4.00 -17.26
C ARG A 35 -1.12 -3.91 -16.36
N LEU A 36 -1.34 -3.59 -15.10
CA LEU A 36 -0.26 -3.34 -14.15
C LEU A 36 0.00 -4.57 -13.28
N VAL A 37 1.27 -4.92 -13.14
CA VAL A 37 1.74 -5.73 -12.02
C VAL A 37 2.31 -4.78 -10.98
N VAL A 38 1.70 -4.74 -9.79
CA VAL A 38 2.05 -3.80 -8.73
C VAL A 38 2.73 -4.54 -7.58
N ILE A 39 3.99 -4.20 -7.32
CA ILE A 39 4.85 -4.86 -6.34
C ILE A 39 5.15 -3.86 -5.22
N SER A 40 4.17 -3.59 -4.42
CA SER A 40 4.23 -2.78 -3.19
C SER A 40 2.87 -2.80 -2.52
N GLN A 41 2.81 -3.19 -1.27
CA GLN A 41 1.57 -3.18 -0.50
C GLN A 41 0.98 -1.76 -0.42
N VAL A 42 1.78 -0.76 -0.07
CA VAL A 42 1.29 0.63 0.06
C VAL A 42 0.77 1.18 -1.26
N TYR A 43 1.44 0.87 -2.37
CA TYR A 43 0.96 1.32 -3.69
C TYR A 43 -0.37 0.66 -4.03
N ASN A 44 -0.53 -0.63 -3.74
CA ASN A 44 -1.81 -1.31 -3.92
C ASN A 44 -2.91 -0.67 -3.07
N GLU A 45 -2.67 -0.39 -1.80
CA GLU A 45 -3.64 0.28 -0.92
C GLU A 45 -4.07 1.64 -1.48
N ILE A 46 -3.12 2.45 -1.96
CA ILE A 46 -3.42 3.75 -2.60
C ILE A 46 -4.22 3.56 -3.89
N ILE A 47 -3.85 2.59 -4.75
CA ILE A 47 -4.57 2.30 -6.01
C ILE A 47 -6.03 1.94 -5.72
N TRP A 48 -6.30 1.09 -4.73
CA TRP A 48 -7.66 0.74 -4.32
C TRP A 48 -8.41 1.95 -3.75
N ALA A 49 -7.78 2.73 -2.88
CA ALA A 49 -8.37 3.95 -2.32
C ALA A 49 -8.70 5.00 -3.39
N LEU A 50 -7.90 5.08 -4.46
CA LEU A 50 -8.14 5.94 -5.62
C LEU A 50 -9.24 5.39 -6.55
N GLY A 51 -9.66 4.13 -6.43
CA GLY A 51 -10.59 3.48 -7.34
C GLY A 51 -9.98 3.18 -8.71
N ALA A 52 -8.69 2.84 -8.76
CA ALA A 52 -7.93 2.54 -9.98
C ALA A 52 -7.55 1.05 -10.12
N GLN A 53 -8.08 0.18 -9.26
CA GLN A 53 -7.74 -1.23 -9.18
C GLN A 53 -8.04 -2.04 -10.44
N SER A 54 -8.94 -1.60 -11.29
CA SER A 54 -9.29 -2.29 -12.55
C SER A 54 -8.10 -2.43 -13.53
N SER A 55 -7.05 -1.63 -13.35
CA SER A 55 -5.82 -1.72 -14.11
C SER A 55 -4.83 -2.76 -13.56
N VAL A 56 -5.04 -3.28 -12.35
CA VAL A 56 -4.12 -4.20 -11.67
C VAL A 56 -4.44 -5.64 -12.05
N VAL A 57 -3.48 -6.33 -12.65
CA VAL A 57 -3.61 -7.74 -13.06
C VAL A 57 -2.73 -8.68 -12.24
N GLY A 58 -1.83 -8.15 -11.44
CA GLY A 58 -0.98 -8.93 -10.54
C GLY A 58 -0.43 -8.10 -9.40
N VAL A 59 -0.29 -8.75 -8.24
CA VAL A 59 0.24 -8.15 -7.02
C VAL A 59 1.30 -9.05 -6.38
N ASP A 60 2.16 -8.50 -5.54
CA ASP A 60 3.08 -9.31 -4.76
C ASP A 60 2.38 -9.95 -3.54
N TRP A 61 2.96 -11.01 -3.04
CA TRP A 61 2.41 -11.79 -1.93
C TRP A 61 2.27 -10.98 -0.62
N SER A 62 3.04 -9.92 -0.42
CA SER A 62 2.91 -9.08 0.78
C SER A 62 1.74 -8.11 0.73
N SER A 63 1.12 -7.94 -0.44
CA SER A 63 -0.07 -7.11 -0.62
C SER A 63 -1.31 -7.85 -0.12
N THR A 64 -1.74 -7.54 1.09
CA THR A 64 -2.83 -8.25 1.80
C THR A 64 -4.06 -7.39 2.05
N TYR A 65 -3.98 -6.09 1.80
CA TYR A 65 -5.05 -5.13 2.00
C TYR A 65 -5.29 -4.26 0.74
N PRO A 66 -6.54 -3.89 0.45
CA PRO A 66 -7.77 -4.31 1.14
C PRO A 66 -8.10 -5.80 0.89
N PRO A 67 -9.09 -6.39 1.60
CA PRO A 67 -9.38 -7.84 1.50
C PRO A 67 -9.66 -8.35 0.10
N GLU A 68 -10.22 -7.51 -0.79
CA GLU A 68 -10.52 -7.82 -2.18
C GLU A 68 -9.26 -8.06 -3.04
N ILE A 69 -8.09 -7.64 -2.57
CA ILE A 69 -6.83 -7.87 -3.28
C ILE A 69 -6.50 -9.37 -3.44
N LYS A 70 -7.11 -10.22 -2.62
CA LYS A 70 -6.98 -11.69 -2.70
C LYS A 70 -7.49 -12.28 -4.00
N ASP A 71 -8.37 -11.55 -4.69
CA ASP A 71 -8.93 -11.96 -5.97
C ASP A 71 -7.97 -11.67 -7.14
N VAL A 72 -6.89 -10.92 -6.89
CA VAL A 72 -5.87 -10.60 -7.89
C VAL A 72 -4.77 -11.65 -7.88
N GLN A 73 -4.30 -12.04 -9.07
CA GLN A 73 -3.22 -13.02 -9.22
C GLN A 73 -1.95 -12.55 -8.50
N THR A 74 -1.36 -13.40 -7.66
CA THR A 74 -0.08 -13.10 -7.03
C THR A 74 1.11 -13.51 -7.91
N VAL A 75 2.14 -12.66 -7.98
CA VAL A 75 3.41 -12.92 -8.68
C VAL A 75 4.53 -13.42 -7.76
N GLY A 76 4.21 -13.70 -6.50
CA GLY A 76 5.17 -14.18 -5.50
C GLY A 76 5.66 -13.10 -4.54
N TYR A 77 6.65 -13.43 -3.73
CA TYR A 77 7.21 -12.51 -2.75
C TYR A 77 8.10 -11.45 -3.42
N HIS A 78 7.93 -10.18 -3.08
CA HIS A 78 8.60 -9.05 -3.74
C HIS A 78 10.13 -9.15 -3.81
N ARG A 79 10.78 -9.90 -2.89
CA ARG A 79 12.25 -10.16 -2.93
C ARG A 79 12.64 -11.51 -3.55
N ALA A 80 11.66 -12.29 -4.00
CA ALA A 80 11.88 -13.60 -4.62
C ALA A 80 10.95 -13.77 -5.85
N LEU A 81 10.93 -12.76 -6.70
CA LEU A 81 10.11 -12.72 -7.92
C LEU A 81 10.64 -13.66 -9.00
N SER A 82 9.77 -14.00 -9.94
CA SER A 82 10.09 -14.68 -11.18
C SER A 82 9.66 -13.83 -12.38
N ALA A 83 10.56 -13.62 -13.34
CA ALA A 83 10.21 -12.91 -14.57
C ALA A 83 9.10 -13.64 -15.34
N GLU A 84 9.13 -14.98 -15.39
CA GLU A 84 8.10 -15.80 -16.04
C GLU A 84 6.73 -15.59 -15.37
N GLY A 85 6.67 -15.60 -14.03
CA GLY A 85 5.43 -15.34 -13.27
C GLY A 85 4.83 -13.98 -13.59
N ILE A 86 5.67 -12.95 -13.70
CA ILE A 86 5.22 -11.59 -14.07
C ILE A 86 4.75 -11.55 -15.52
N LEU A 87 5.53 -12.09 -16.45
CA LEU A 87 5.25 -12.07 -17.90
C LEU A 87 4.00 -12.88 -18.27
N SER A 88 3.67 -13.93 -17.51
CA SER A 88 2.46 -14.73 -17.74
C SER A 88 1.19 -13.90 -17.69
N LEU A 89 1.20 -12.78 -16.94
CA LEU A 89 0.10 -11.84 -16.82
C LEU A 89 0.03 -10.82 -17.95
N LYS A 90 0.99 -10.84 -18.88
CA LYS A 90 1.10 -9.90 -20.02
C LYS A 90 0.96 -8.43 -19.54
N PRO A 91 1.81 -7.97 -18.64
CA PRO A 91 1.72 -6.61 -18.14
C PRO A 91 2.11 -5.59 -19.21
N THR A 92 1.45 -4.43 -19.19
CA THR A 92 1.88 -3.26 -19.96
C THR A 92 2.89 -2.41 -19.19
N ALA A 93 2.93 -2.54 -17.87
CA ALA A 93 3.94 -1.94 -17.00
C ALA A 93 4.03 -2.65 -15.64
N ILE A 94 5.17 -2.47 -14.97
CA ILE A 94 5.40 -2.91 -13.59
C ILE A 94 5.53 -1.66 -12.72
N VAL A 95 4.79 -1.64 -11.62
CA VAL A 95 4.80 -0.53 -10.65
C VAL A 95 5.39 -1.05 -9.33
N HIS A 96 6.42 -0.38 -8.79
CA HIS A 96 7.06 -0.82 -7.55
C HIS A 96 7.68 0.35 -6.77
N ASP A 97 7.95 0.15 -5.48
CA ASP A 97 8.53 1.16 -4.58
C ASP A 97 10.08 1.12 -4.49
N GLY A 98 10.71 0.24 -5.25
CA GLY A 98 12.16 0.01 -5.23
C GLY A 98 12.57 -1.19 -4.37
N ASN A 99 11.68 -1.74 -3.55
CA ASN A 99 11.96 -2.91 -2.70
C ASN A 99 11.61 -4.21 -3.44
N VAL A 100 12.28 -4.47 -4.52
CA VAL A 100 12.03 -5.61 -5.42
C VAL A 100 13.30 -6.41 -5.66
N GLY A 101 13.15 -7.69 -5.86
CA GLY A 101 14.27 -8.60 -6.13
C GLY A 101 13.86 -9.98 -6.61
N PRO A 102 14.84 -10.80 -7.03
CA PRO A 102 16.26 -10.46 -7.11
C PRO A 102 16.55 -9.50 -8.28
N PRO A 103 17.67 -8.74 -8.24
CA PRO A 103 17.99 -7.74 -9.28
C PRO A 103 18.00 -8.30 -10.71
N GLN A 104 18.35 -9.56 -10.87
CA GLN A 104 18.38 -10.24 -12.17
C GLN A 104 17.00 -10.30 -12.84
N VAL A 105 15.93 -10.40 -12.05
CA VAL A 105 14.55 -10.39 -12.57
C VAL A 105 14.23 -9.03 -13.17
N MET A 106 14.56 -7.94 -12.48
CA MET A 106 14.35 -6.59 -12.99
C MET A 106 15.16 -6.34 -14.28
N GLN A 107 16.42 -6.81 -14.33
CA GLN A 107 17.25 -6.74 -15.55
C GLN A 107 16.64 -7.52 -16.73
N GLN A 108 16.05 -8.70 -16.49
CA GLN A 108 15.36 -9.46 -17.52
C GLN A 108 14.13 -8.74 -18.06
N LEU A 109 13.34 -8.12 -17.18
CA LEU A 109 12.16 -7.36 -17.56
C LEU A 109 12.52 -6.09 -18.35
N ASP A 110 13.60 -5.41 -17.95
CA ASP A 110 14.18 -4.27 -18.69
C ASP A 110 14.67 -4.67 -20.08
N ALA A 111 15.36 -5.81 -20.22
CA ALA A 111 15.83 -6.33 -21.50
C ALA A 111 14.66 -6.64 -22.46
N LEU A 112 13.49 -7.01 -21.92
CA LEU A 112 12.25 -7.21 -22.66
C LEU A 112 11.47 -5.91 -22.89
N LYS A 113 12.02 -4.77 -22.48
CA LYS A 113 11.41 -3.43 -22.61
C LYS A 113 10.03 -3.32 -21.94
N ILE A 114 9.82 -4.04 -20.86
CA ILE A 114 8.62 -3.87 -20.04
C ILE A 114 8.80 -2.57 -19.23
N PRO A 115 7.94 -1.55 -19.42
CA PRO A 115 8.06 -0.30 -18.68
C PRO A 115 7.95 -0.52 -17.16
N THR A 116 8.84 0.12 -16.41
CA THR A 116 8.76 0.18 -14.94
C THR A 116 8.40 1.57 -14.46
N LYS A 117 7.57 1.67 -13.45
CA LYS A 117 7.15 2.92 -12.83
C LYS A 117 7.43 2.87 -11.33
N THR A 118 8.16 3.87 -10.87
CA THR A 118 8.28 4.21 -9.44
C THR A 118 7.75 5.63 -9.22
N PHE A 119 7.38 5.93 -7.99
CA PHE A 119 6.98 7.28 -7.59
C PHE A 119 8.10 7.94 -6.79
N THR A 120 8.17 9.28 -6.88
CA THR A 120 9.22 10.06 -6.23
C THR A 120 8.93 10.24 -4.74
N ALA A 121 7.66 10.53 -4.42
CA ALA A 121 7.21 10.67 -3.06
C ALA A 121 7.28 9.34 -2.30
N LYS A 122 7.55 9.41 -1.01
CA LYS A 122 7.68 8.26 -0.12
C LYS A 122 6.67 8.35 1.02
N ASN A 123 6.20 7.21 1.48
CA ASN A 123 5.34 7.10 2.65
C ASN A 123 6.14 6.99 3.97
N ASP A 124 7.18 7.80 4.11
CA ASP A 124 8.03 7.86 5.31
C ASP A 124 7.53 8.83 6.39
N SER A 125 6.49 9.55 6.06
CA SER A 125 5.78 10.51 6.91
C SER A 125 4.35 10.70 6.42
N ILE A 126 3.48 11.34 7.21
CA ILE A 126 2.11 11.66 6.78
C ILE A 126 2.13 12.59 5.57
N GLU A 127 3.00 13.61 5.57
CA GLU A 127 3.14 14.53 4.43
C GLU A 127 3.69 13.81 3.19
N GLY A 128 4.67 12.92 3.37
CA GLY A 128 5.18 12.06 2.29
C GLY A 128 4.09 11.14 1.72
N THR A 129 3.27 10.55 2.58
CA THR A 129 2.12 9.74 2.16
C THR A 129 1.10 10.54 1.36
N LYS A 130 0.75 11.75 1.79
CA LYS A 130 -0.14 12.65 1.02
C LYS A 130 0.46 13.03 -0.33
N ALA A 131 1.77 13.32 -0.37
CA ALA A 131 2.47 13.57 -1.62
C ALA A 131 2.42 12.35 -2.57
N LEU A 132 2.62 11.15 -2.05
CA LEU A 132 2.52 9.91 -2.81
C LEU A 132 1.09 9.67 -3.33
N ILE A 133 0.07 9.88 -2.50
CA ILE A 133 -1.34 9.79 -2.91
C ILE A 133 -1.63 10.76 -4.08
N ARG A 134 -1.13 12.00 -4.03
CA ARG A 134 -1.30 12.98 -5.11
C ARG A 134 -0.54 12.58 -6.38
N GLU A 135 0.71 12.14 -6.26
CA GLU A 135 1.51 11.68 -7.40
C GLU A 135 0.85 10.48 -8.10
N MET A 136 0.35 9.53 -7.33
CA MET A 136 -0.39 8.39 -7.86
C MET A 136 -1.75 8.81 -8.41
N GLY A 137 -2.45 9.75 -7.75
CA GLY A 137 -3.71 10.33 -8.25
C GLY A 137 -3.54 10.94 -9.65
N ALA A 138 -2.47 11.71 -9.86
CA ALA A 138 -2.16 12.26 -11.18
C ALA A 138 -1.85 11.17 -12.22
N TYR A 139 -1.08 10.13 -11.83
CA TYR A 139 -0.75 9.02 -12.73
C TYR A 139 -1.99 8.23 -13.18
N PHE A 140 -2.97 8.05 -12.29
CA PHE A 140 -4.21 7.32 -12.57
C PHE A 140 -5.38 8.22 -13.02
N HIS A 141 -5.17 9.52 -13.21
CA HIS A 141 -6.22 10.50 -13.53
C HIS A 141 -7.34 10.53 -12.48
N LYS A 142 -6.95 10.51 -11.20
CA LYS A 142 -7.82 10.50 -10.03
C LYS A 142 -7.49 11.64 -9.05
N GLU A 143 -7.11 12.80 -9.56
CA GLU A 143 -6.61 13.94 -8.78
C GLU A 143 -7.64 14.40 -7.72
N ALA A 144 -8.91 14.48 -8.10
CA ALA A 144 -9.98 14.88 -7.17
C ALA A 144 -10.12 13.89 -6.00
N ARG A 145 -10.03 12.58 -6.30
CA ARG A 145 -10.07 11.52 -5.28
C ARG A 145 -8.84 11.55 -4.40
N ALA A 146 -7.66 11.82 -4.95
CA ALA A 146 -6.43 11.96 -4.19
C ALA A 146 -6.51 13.10 -3.17
N GLU A 147 -7.06 14.26 -3.55
CA GLU A 147 -7.26 15.37 -2.60
C GLU A 147 -8.32 15.04 -1.52
N GLU A 148 -9.35 14.28 -1.87
CA GLU A 148 -10.32 13.79 -0.87
C GLU A 148 -9.64 12.87 0.15
N LEU A 149 -8.82 11.92 -0.30
CA LEU A 149 -8.06 11.02 0.57
C LEU A 149 -7.08 11.79 1.49
N CYS A 150 -6.40 12.79 0.96
CA CYS A 150 -5.51 13.62 1.78
C CYS A 150 -6.27 14.38 2.87
N ARG A 151 -7.43 14.97 2.53
CA ARG A 151 -8.28 15.66 3.54
C ARG A 151 -8.83 14.68 4.58
N LYS A 152 -9.25 13.47 4.15
CA LYS A 152 -9.68 12.41 5.08
C LYS A 152 -8.57 12.06 6.05
N LEU A 153 -7.36 11.81 5.54
CA LEU A 153 -6.19 11.48 6.35
C LEU A 153 -5.91 12.57 7.41
N ASP A 154 -5.92 13.85 7.02
CA ASP A 154 -5.73 14.97 7.95
C ASP A 154 -6.84 15.02 9.02
N SER A 155 -8.09 14.81 8.63
CA SER A 155 -9.24 14.79 9.55
C SER A 155 -9.16 13.63 10.53
N ASP A 156 -8.83 12.44 10.05
CA ASP A 156 -8.70 11.24 10.88
C ASP A 156 -7.52 11.36 11.86
N MET A 157 -6.40 11.93 11.40
CA MET A 157 -5.26 12.25 12.27
C MET A 157 -5.68 13.17 13.43
N ALA A 158 -6.35 14.27 13.12
CA ALA A 158 -6.78 15.23 14.12
C ALA A 158 -7.77 14.61 15.13
N ALA A 159 -8.74 13.83 14.63
CA ALA A 159 -9.73 13.16 15.46
C ALA A 159 -9.10 12.11 16.38
N SER A 160 -8.22 11.27 15.84
CA SER A 160 -7.57 10.20 16.61
C SER A 160 -6.62 10.77 17.66
N LEU A 161 -5.80 11.78 17.34
CA LEU A 161 -4.92 12.42 18.30
C LEU A 161 -5.70 13.15 19.42
N ALA A 162 -6.89 13.67 19.13
CA ALA A 162 -7.77 14.23 20.14
C ALA A 162 -8.34 13.14 21.05
N ALA A 163 -8.78 12.02 20.48
CA ALA A 163 -9.36 10.90 21.23
C ALA A 163 -8.33 10.20 22.13
N VAL A 164 -7.08 10.06 21.67
CA VAL A 164 -5.98 9.42 22.42
C VAL A 164 -5.67 10.17 23.72
N LYS A 165 -5.93 11.47 23.82
CA LYS A 165 -5.73 12.26 25.05
C LYS A 165 -6.57 11.78 26.25
N ALA A 166 -7.59 10.94 26.02
CA ALA A 166 -8.38 10.34 27.09
C ALA A 166 -7.64 9.19 27.82
N PHE A 167 -6.63 8.61 27.19
CA PHE A 167 -5.78 7.60 27.81
C PHE A 167 -4.67 8.30 28.61
N THR A 168 -4.45 7.86 29.84
CA THR A 168 -3.46 8.47 30.77
C THR A 168 -2.28 7.55 31.07
N ASP A 169 -2.40 6.28 30.73
CA ASP A 169 -1.32 5.29 30.79
C ASP A 169 -0.46 5.36 29.52
N HIS A 170 0.77 4.90 29.62
CA HIS A 170 1.72 4.83 28.51
C HIS A 170 2.31 3.42 28.41
N PRO A 171 1.52 2.45 27.91
CA PRO A 171 1.95 1.05 27.89
C PRO A 171 3.19 0.88 26.98
N ARG A 172 4.14 0.09 27.49
CA ARG A 172 5.35 -0.28 26.73
C ARG A 172 5.01 -1.40 25.76
N VAL A 173 5.28 -1.18 24.49
CA VAL A 173 4.84 -2.05 23.39
C VAL A 173 6.04 -2.70 22.70
N VAL A 174 5.95 -3.99 22.46
CA VAL A 174 6.82 -4.72 21.51
C VAL A 174 5.97 -5.15 20.31
N ILE A 175 6.50 -4.94 19.10
CA ILE A 175 5.88 -5.40 17.86
C ILE A 175 6.69 -6.58 17.33
N ILE A 176 6.02 -7.70 17.09
CA ILE A 176 6.62 -8.95 16.60
C ILE A 176 6.09 -9.26 15.19
N HIS A 177 7.02 -9.50 14.27
CA HIS A 177 6.75 -10.05 12.95
C HIS A 177 7.26 -11.49 12.91
N TYR A 178 6.38 -12.44 12.58
CA TYR A 178 6.70 -13.86 12.59
C TYR A 178 6.27 -14.54 11.30
N GLY A 179 7.04 -15.52 10.87
CA GLY A 179 6.57 -16.56 9.95
C GLY A 179 6.79 -16.34 8.45
N ARG A 180 7.00 -15.12 7.95
CA ARG A 180 7.20 -14.91 6.49
C ARG A 180 8.55 -15.44 5.98
N ALA A 181 9.59 -15.43 6.82
CA ALA A 181 10.94 -15.87 6.44
C ALA A 181 11.55 -16.86 7.43
N SER A 182 10.74 -17.69 8.10
CA SER A 182 11.20 -18.62 9.16
C SER A 182 11.96 -17.95 10.32
N ASN A 183 11.89 -16.62 10.42
CA ASN A 183 12.54 -15.80 11.41
C ASN A 183 11.52 -14.94 12.17
N ILE A 184 11.94 -14.50 13.34
CA ILE A 184 11.19 -13.51 14.12
C ILE A 184 11.90 -12.18 13.95
N TYR A 185 11.14 -11.15 13.64
CA TYR A 185 11.64 -9.77 13.58
C TYR A 185 10.90 -8.92 14.61
N LEU A 186 11.61 -7.97 15.19
CA LEU A 186 11.07 -6.97 16.11
C LEU A 186 11.15 -5.59 15.46
N THR A 187 10.13 -4.77 15.71
CA THR A 187 10.26 -3.35 15.40
C THR A 187 11.03 -2.66 16.50
N VAL A 188 12.05 -1.91 16.10
CA VAL A 188 12.94 -1.16 17.00
C VAL A 188 12.92 0.31 16.60
N THR A 189 12.69 1.22 17.55
CA THR A 189 12.79 2.66 17.30
C THR A 189 14.23 3.13 17.30
N GLY A 190 14.57 4.11 16.45
CA GLY A 190 15.90 4.71 16.42
C GLY A 190 16.21 5.43 15.12
N LYS A 191 17.34 6.16 15.11
CA LYS A 191 17.81 6.89 13.94
C LYS A 191 18.56 5.95 12.99
N GLY A 192 18.16 5.92 11.72
CA GLY A 192 18.91 5.25 10.64
C GLY A 192 18.40 3.88 10.21
N GLY A 193 17.21 3.47 10.65
CA GLY A 193 16.51 2.31 10.08
C GLY A 193 15.93 2.65 8.70
N SER A 194 16.13 1.79 7.72
CA SER A 194 15.45 1.90 6.43
C SER A 194 13.95 1.69 6.63
N GLY A 195 13.16 2.67 6.29
CA GLY A 195 11.73 2.71 5.94
C GLY A 195 10.69 1.79 6.62
N ASP A 196 11.05 0.55 6.89
CA ASP A 196 10.09 -0.51 7.18
C ASP A 196 9.65 -0.63 8.65
N GLY A 197 10.01 0.27 9.50
CA GLY A 197 9.63 0.23 10.92
C GLY A 197 9.40 1.60 11.55
N GLY A 198 9.75 2.67 10.83
CA GLY A 198 9.56 4.04 11.34
C GLY A 198 8.08 4.41 11.52
N GLY A 199 7.23 3.95 10.61
CA GLY A 199 5.79 4.16 10.69
C GLY A 199 5.17 3.49 11.92
N ALA A 200 5.50 2.23 12.16
CA ALA A 200 4.94 1.46 13.27
C ALA A 200 5.23 2.07 14.65
N GLY A 201 6.50 2.46 14.88
CA GLY A 201 6.88 3.12 16.12
C GLY A 201 6.14 4.44 16.34
N GLN A 202 6.05 5.25 15.29
CA GLN A 202 5.35 6.53 15.34
C GLN A 202 3.84 6.37 15.58
N ILE A 203 3.22 5.35 14.96
CA ILE A 203 1.79 5.05 15.19
C ILE A 203 1.56 4.66 16.64
N VAL A 204 2.44 3.82 17.24
CA VAL A 204 2.36 3.47 18.66
C VAL A 204 2.50 4.70 19.55
N GLU A 205 3.44 5.60 19.27
CA GLU A 205 3.63 6.84 20.03
C GLU A 205 2.39 7.75 19.90
N TRP A 206 1.86 7.93 18.70
CA TRP A 206 0.61 8.69 18.51
C TRP A 206 -0.59 8.03 19.16
N ALA A 207 -0.59 6.71 19.31
CA ALA A 207 -1.61 5.95 20.02
C ALA A 207 -1.48 6.05 21.56
N GLY A 208 -0.51 6.79 22.09
CA GLY A 208 -0.27 6.97 23.53
C GLY A 208 0.62 5.90 24.17
N GLY A 209 1.16 4.96 23.39
CA GLY A 209 2.10 3.95 23.87
C GLY A 209 3.55 4.38 23.76
N GLU A 210 4.44 3.54 24.28
CA GLU A 210 5.89 3.69 24.23
C GLU A 210 6.52 2.42 23.64
N MET A 211 7.43 2.56 22.68
CA MET A 211 8.15 1.41 22.14
C MET A 211 9.16 0.88 23.16
N ALA A 212 9.01 -0.38 23.55
CA ALA A 212 9.87 -1.00 24.57
C ALA A 212 11.29 -1.30 24.07
N LEU A 213 11.51 -1.28 22.73
CA LEU A 213 12.81 -1.56 22.11
C LEU A 213 13.31 -0.34 21.35
N SER A 214 14.52 0.11 21.68
CA SER A 214 15.21 1.21 21.01
C SER A 214 16.60 0.79 20.54
N GLY A 215 17.10 1.41 19.46
CA GLY A 215 18.43 1.10 18.92
C GLY A 215 18.58 1.59 17.49
N LYS A 216 19.13 0.74 16.61
CA LYS A 216 19.14 1.00 15.18
C LYS A 216 17.72 0.75 14.64
N GLY A 217 17.00 1.80 14.28
CA GLY A 217 15.60 1.73 13.91
C GLY A 217 15.27 0.72 12.80
N GLY A 218 13.99 0.39 12.68
CA GLY A 218 13.46 -0.53 11.69
C GLY A 218 13.25 -1.96 12.20
N MET A 219 13.01 -2.89 11.28
CA MET A 219 12.83 -4.29 11.60
C MET A 219 14.19 -4.96 11.88
N GLN A 220 14.37 -5.47 13.08
CA GLN A 220 15.56 -6.19 13.52
C GLN A 220 15.24 -7.66 13.75
N ARG A 221 16.08 -8.55 13.21
CA ARG A 221 15.94 -9.99 13.50
C ARG A 221 16.13 -10.25 14.98
N LEU A 222 15.24 -11.02 15.58
CA LEU A 222 15.39 -11.50 16.94
C LEU A 222 16.58 -12.49 16.99
N THR A 223 17.64 -12.09 17.65
CA THR A 223 18.87 -12.89 17.79
C THR A 223 18.98 -13.57 19.16
N SER A 224 18.23 -13.09 20.16
CA SER A 224 18.26 -13.61 21.52
C SER A 224 16.89 -13.43 22.19
N PRO A 225 16.35 -14.48 22.85
CA PRO A 225 15.12 -14.42 23.63
C PRO A 225 15.13 -13.33 24.71
N GLU A 226 16.31 -13.08 25.30
CA GLU A 226 16.49 -12.11 26.38
C GLU A 226 16.16 -10.67 25.96
N LEU A 227 16.18 -10.37 24.66
CA LEU A 227 15.77 -9.04 24.17
C LEU A 227 14.32 -8.74 24.52
N VAL A 228 13.40 -9.68 24.30
CA VAL A 228 11.97 -9.50 24.59
C VAL A 228 11.72 -9.60 26.10
N ALA A 229 12.29 -10.61 26.76
CA ALA A 229 12.15 -10.81 28.21
C ALA A 229 12.66 -9.60 29.01
N LYS A 230 13.85 -9.07 28.67
CA LYS A 230 14.44 -7.90 29.33
C LYS A 230 13.68 -6.60 29.04
N ALA A 231 13.14 -6.46 27.84
CA ALA A 231 12.29 -5.33 27.48
C ALA A 231 11.03 -5.31 28.34
N ASN A 232 10.55 -6.49 28.77
CA ASN A 232 9.36 -6.69 29.60
C ASN A 232 8.21 -5.75 29.22
N PRO A 233 7.64 -5.89 28.02
CA PRO A 233 6.57 -5.01 27.55
C PRO A 233 5.27 -5.26 28.33
N ASP A 234 4.43 -4.21 28.42
CA ASP A 234 3.06 -4.30 28.92
C ASP A 234 2.11 -4.88 27.88
N VAL A 235 2.44 -4.69 26.60
CA VAL A 235 1.66 -5.15 25.45
C VAL A 235 2.57 -5.70 24.37
N ILE A 236 2.17 -6.81 23.77
CA ILE A 236 2.79 -7.34 22.54
C ILE A 236 1.77 -7.30 21.41
N LEU A 237 2.15 -6.66 20.31
CA LEU A 237 1.41 -6.67 19.06
C LEU A 237 2.10 -7.65 18.10
N ILE A 238 1.36 -8.63 17.58
CA ILE A 238 1.87 -9.57 16.58
C ILE A 238 1.14 -9.32 15.28
N THR A 239 1.89 -9.10 14.20
CA THR A 239 1.27 -8.87 12.89
C THR A 239 0.46 -10.08 12.44
N ASP A 240 -0.64 -9.82 11.74
CA ASP A 240 -1.70 -10.75 11.38
C ASP A 240 -1.18 -12.07 10.79
N TYR A 241 -0.28 -12.00 9.79
CA TYR A 241 0.28 -13.21 9.18
C TYR A 241 0.93 -14.15 10.22
N GLY A 242 1.70 -13.59 11.15
CA GLY A 242 2.37 -14.36 12.19
C GLY A 242 1.41 -14.88 13.25
N TYR A 243 0.49 -14.03 13.69
CA TYR A 243 -0.52 -14.39 14.68
C TYR A 243 -1.44 -15.51 14.17
N ASP A 244 -1.92 -15.37 12.93
CA ASP A 244 -2.82 -16.34 12.31
C ASP A 244 -2.13 -17.69 12.10
N LYS A 245 -0.82 -17.69 11.82
CA LYS A 245 0.00 -18.91 11.74
C LYS A 245 0.21 -19.58 13.09
N LEU A 246 0.31 -18.82 14.17
CA LEU A 246 0.38 -19.37 15.54
C LEU A 246 -0.97 -19.97 15.97
N GLY A 247 -2.07 -19.37 15.57
CA GLY A 247 -3.42 -19.87 15.76
C GLY A 247 -4.02 -19.63 17.13
N SER A 248 -3.23 -19.29 18.16
CA SER A 248 -3.74 -19.01 19.50
C SER A 248 -2.80 -18.14 20.33
N LEU A 249 -3.35 -17.53 21.38
CA LEU A 249 -2.59 -16.80 22.41
C LEU A 249 -1.56 -17.71 23.10
N ASP A 250 -1.89 -18.94 23.40
CA ASP A 250 -0.97 -19.85 24.05
C ASP A 250 0.23 -20.21 23.15
N GLN A 251 -0.01 -20.35 21.86
CA GLN A 251 1.09 -20.50 20.90
C GLN A 251 1.93 -19.23 20.78
N ALA A 252 1.33 -18.06 20.85
CA ALA A 252 2.08 -16.78 20.86
C ALA A 252 3.01 -16.68 22.07
N LYS A 253 2.62 -17.18 23.23
CA LYS A 253 3.46 -17.24 24.45
C LYS A 253 4.68 -18.14 24.28
N THR A 254 4.67 -19.08 23.33
CA THR A 254 5.84 -19.98 23.08
C THR A 254 6.95 -19.28 22.29
N LEU A 255 6.71 -18.08 21.76
CA LEU A 255 7.75 -17.33 21.07
C LEU A 255 8.89 -16.97 22.04
N PRO A 256 10.15 -16.96 21.57
CA PRO A 256 11.31 -16.76 22.43
C PRO A 256 11.23 -15.46 23.25
N GLY A 257 11.34 -15.59 24.58
CA GLY A 257 11.33 -14.49 25.54
C GLY A 257 9.96 -13.87 25.81
N VAL A 258 8.89 -14.37 25.20
CA VAL A 258 7.53 -13.82 25.38
C VAL A 258 6.92 -14.26 26.70
N ALA A 259 7.04 -15.55 27.06
CA ALA A 259 6.39 -16.09 28.26
C ALA A 259 6.78 -15.38 29.57
N GLU A 260 7.98 -14.81 29.63
CA GLU A 260 8.53 -14.13 30.80
C GLU A 260 8.05 -12.69 30.95
N THR A 261 7.28 -12.15 29.98
CA THR A 261 6.86 -10.75 29.97
C THR A 261 5.57 -10.50 30.75
N ASP A 262 5.36 -9.25 31.21
CA ASP A 262 4.09 -8.81 31.80
C ASP A 262 2.94 -8.93 30.80
N ALA A 263 3.18 -8.64 29.54
CA ALA A 263 2.22 -8.84 28.46
C ALA A 263 1.69 -10.28 28.42
N ALA A 264 2.57 -11.28 28.50
CA ALA A 264 2.16 -12.69 28.49
C ALA A 264 1.44 -13.10 29.77
N ARG A 265 1.90 -12.64 30.94
CA ARG A 265 1.26 -12.91 32.25
C ARG A 265 -0.15 -12.34 32.32
N ASN A 266 -0.35 -11.16 31.75
CA ASN A 266 -1.62 -10.44 31.76
C ASN A 266 -2.51 -10.71 30.53
N GLY A 267 -2.10 -11.61 29.62
CA GLY A 267 -2.87 -11.93 28.42
C GLY A 267 -2.94 -10.81 27.38
N ARG A 268 -2.05 -9.78 27.46
CA ARG A 268 -2.04 -8.59 26.60
C ARG A 268 -1.16 -8.81 25.37
N ILE A 269 -1.45 -9.86 24.61
CA ILE A 269 -0.81 -10.18 23.32
C ILE A 269 -1.89 -10.15 22.26
N TYR A 270 -1.80 -9.21 21.33
CA TYR A 270 -2.88 -8.94 20.39
C TYR A 270 -2.42 -9.10 18.94
N ARG A 271 -3.35 -9.55 18.11
CA ARG A 271 -3.25 -9.53 16.66
C ARG A 271 -3.47 -8.11 16.16
N ILE A 272 -2.62 -7.67 15.22
CA ILE A 272 -2.77 -6.41 14.50
C ILE A 272 -2.50 -6.64 13.01
N THR A 273 -3.22 -5.98 12.11
CA THR A 273 -2.90 -6.09 10.69
C THR A 273 -1.67 -5.28 10.34
N GLU A 274 -0.90 -5.71 9.33
CA GLU A 274 0.22 -4.90 8.84
C GLU A 274 -0.27 -3.56 8.30
N HIS A 275 -1.47 -3.52 7.71
CA HIS A 275 -2.14 -2.30 7.27
C HIS A 275 -2.34 -1.28 8.39
N ASP A 276 -2.76 -1.73 9.58
CA ASP A 276 -3.07 -0.82 10.68
C ASP A 276 -1.83 -0.27 11.38
N LEU A 277 -0.67 -0.91 11.22
CA LEU A 277 0.48 -0.60 12.04
C LEU A 277 1.78 -0.31 11.29
N MET A 278 2.09 -1.04 10.21
CA MET A 278 3.47 -1.17 9.76
C MET A 278 4.03 0.02 8.99
N TYR A 279 3.20 0.74 8.27
CA TYR A 279 3.62 1.82 7.38
C TYR A 279 2.50 2.85 7.23
N PHE A 280 2.90 4.06 6.89
CA PHE A 280 1.92 5.09 6.60
C PHE A 280 1.21 4.81 5.27
N ASN A 281 -0.12 4.90 5.32
CA ASN A 281 -1.05 4.62 4.24
C ASN A 281 -2.25 5.59 4.30
N PRO A 282 -3.21 5.54 3.37
CA PRO A 282 -4.36 6.45 3.38
C PRO A 282 -5.21 6.44 4.65
N ASP A 283 -5.18 5.35 5.43
CA ASP A 283 -5.98 5.17 6.65
C ASP A 283 -5.17 5.38 7.94
N SER A 284 -3.90 5.78 7.85
CA SER A 284 -3.01 5.94 9.01
C SER A 284 -3.59 6.80 10.13
N GLY A 285 -4.38 7.82 9.79
CA GLY A 285 -5.06 8.63 10.78
C GLY A 285 -6.05 7.83 11.64
N ALA A 286 -6.87 7.00 11.03
CA ALA A 286 -7.82 6.13 11.72
C ALA A 286 -7.11 4.99 12.47
N ASN A 287 -6.02 4.49 11.91
CA ASN A 287 -5.22 3.37 12.47
C ASN A 287 -4.64 3.71 13.85
N ILE A 288 -4.31 4.98 14.12
CA ILE A 288 -3.88 5.45 15.45
C ILE A 288 -4.89 5.06 16.52
N LEU A 289 -6.18 5.30 16.27
CA LEU A 289 -7.23 4.98 17.24
C LEU A 289 -7.46 3.47 17.35
N THR A 290 -7.28 2.71 16.28
CA THR A 290 -7.31 1.25 16.29
C THR A 290 -6.21 0.70 17.19
N VAL A 291 -4.98 1.18 17.04
CA VAL A 291 -3.84 0.79 17.88
C VAL A 291 -4.06 1.24 19.32
N ALA A 292 -4.52 2.48 19.55
CA ALA A 292 -4.79 2.98 20.90
C ALA A 292 -5.79 2.10 21.66
N LYS A 293 -6.88 1.71 21.03
CA LYS A 293 -7.87 0.81 21.65
C LYS A 293 -7.28 -0.54 22.03
N LEU A 294 -6.33 -1.06 21.26
CA LEU A 294 -5.67 -2.32 21.57
C LEU A 294 -4.69 -2.19 22.75
N ILE A 295 -3.85 -1.15 22.72
CA ILE A 295 -2.78 -1.02 23.71
C ILE A 295 -3.25 -0.49 25.07
N HIS A 296 -4.42 0.18 25.12
CA HIS A 296 -5.02 0.71 26.36
C HIS A 296 -6.18 -0.13 26.90
N GLN A 297 -6.58 -1.20 26.19
CA GLN A 297 -7.62 -2.06 26.75
C GLN A 297 -7.13 -2.75 28.02
N PRO A 298 -8.01 -2.93 29.04
CA PRO A 298 -7.64 -3.63 30.27
C PRO A 298 -7.22 -5.07 29.93
N ALA A 299 -6.45 -5.66 30.83
CA ALA A 299 -6.15 -7.10 30.76
C ALA A 299 -7.46 -7.90 30.80
N PRO A 300 -7.58 -8.95 29.99
CA PRO A 300 -8.79 -9.78 29.88
C PRO A 300 -9.12 -10.52 31.19
#